data_e63044f3cf3cedf2cdb7df7eda9ca738
#
_entry.id   e63044f3cf3cedf2cdb7df7eda9ca738
#
_cell.length_a   1.000
_cell.length_b   1.000
_cell.length_c   1.000
_cell.angle_alpha   90.00
_cell.angle_beta   90.00
_cell.angle_gamma   90.00
#
_symmetry.space_group_name_H-M   'P 1'
#
loop_
_entity.id
_entity.type
_entity.pdbx_description
1 polymer ?
#
loop_
_entity_poly.entity_id
_entity_poly.type
_entity_poly.pdbx_seq_one_letter_code
_entity_poly.pdbx_strand_id
1 'polypeptide(L)'
;MIAIMQPYFFPYIGYFQLIQAVDSYVNLDHVSFMKRSYMTRNSLKNNIPISIPVLRGSQNKSCEEVITLSDRKWFDKFYKTLEFNYKKEPHFNEVMEKVIEPWKKHILIEEEMFNNPVSISFFNFTAILRICEYLDIKARFLPTSSGITERKLNEGLQDIVKHFGENHYVNAIGGQSLYNKEDFELAGITLNFIKMDELGVDNPYVSILDLLFRYDKEYLKQQLNKFELI
;
A
#
# COMPACT_ATOMS: atom_id res chain seq x y z
N MET A 1 -15.42 5.41 8.80
CA MET A 1 -14.02 5.16 9.30
C MET A 1 -13.02 5.42 8.20
N ILE A 2 -11.85 5.96 8.54
CA ILE A 2 -10.80 6.31 7.56
C ILE A 2 -9.45 5.73 7.98
N ALA A 3 -8.67 5.25 7.00
CA ALA A 3 -7.26 4.92 7.15
C ALA A 3 -6.41 5.85 6.28
N ILE A 4 -5.25 6.25 6.79
CA ILE A 4 -4.30 7.13 6.11
C ILE A 4 -2.94 6.47 6.18
N MET A 5 -2.40 6.04 5.03
CA MET A 5 -1.15 5.28 5.00
C MET A 5 -0.23 5.71 3.86
N GLN A 6 1.06 5.64 4.14
CA GLN A 6 2.09 5.79 3.11
C GLN A 6 1.94 4.69 2.05
N PRO A 7 2.14 5.01 0.76
CA PRO A 7 2.07 4.02 -0.31
C PRO A 7 3.29 3.09 -0.27
N TYR A 8 3.08 1.83 0.10
CA TYR A 8 4.13 0.81 0.13
C TYR A 8 4.15 -0.05 -1.12
N PHE A 9 5.33 -0.51 -1.51
CA PHE A 9 5.55 -1.35 -2.68
C PHE A 9 5.10 -2.79 -2.40
N PHE A 10 3.96 -3.18 -2.98
CA PHE A 10 3.31 -4.47 -2.77
C PHE A 10 3.32 -4.90 -1.29
N PRO A 11 2.63 -4.16 -0.40
CA PRO A 11 2.71 -4.38 1.03
C PRO A 11 2.21 -5.76 1.46
N TYR A 12 2.41 -6.12 2.71
CA TYR A 12 1.95 -7.37 3.31
C TYR A 12 0.43 -7.35 3.55
N ILE A 13 -0.16 -8.53 3.85
CA ILE A 13 -1.62 -8.68 3.97
C ILE A 13 -2.26 -7.76 5.03
N GLY A 14 -1.57 -7.49 6.14
CA GLY A 14 -2.09 -6.60 7.19
C GLY A 14 -2.35 -5.16 6.72
N TYR A 15 -1.66 -4.70 5.68
CA TYR A 15 -1.95 -3.43 5.03
C TYR A 15 -3.32 -3.45 4.34
N PHE A 16 -3.67 -4.57 3.70
CA PHE A 16 -4.97 -4.75 3.05
C PHE A 16 -6.09 -5.04 4.05
N GLN A 17 -5.79 -5.64 5.20
CA GLN A 17 -6.73 -5.72 6.33
C GLN A 17 -7.12 -4.33 6.84
N LEU A 18 -6.16 -3.40 6.93
CA LEU A 18 -6.45 -2.02 7.30
C LEU A 18 -7.38 -1.35 6.30
N ILE A 19 -7.16 -1.54 4.99
CA ILE A 19 -8.05 -0.99 3.97
C ILE A 19 -9.44 -1.65 4.04
N GLN A 20 -9.51 -2.96 4.27
CA GLN A 20 -10.75 -3.72 4.42
C GLN A 20 -11.58 -3.25 5.63
N ALA A 21 -10.92 -2.79 6.69
CA ALA A 21 -11.55 -2.38 7.94
C ALA A 21 -12.25 -1.00 7.87
N VAL A 22 -12.04 -0.22 6.81
CA VAL A 22 -12.47 1.19 6.75
C VAL A 22 -13.34 1.50 5.54
N ASP A 23 -14.12 2.57 5.63
CA ASP A 23 -14.95 3.06 4.53
C ASP A 23 -14.14 3.89 3.53
N SER A 24 -13.08 4.57 4.01
CA SER A 24 -12.24 5.46 3.22
C SER A 24 -10.75 5.18 3.46
N TYR A 25 -9.97 5.15 2.39
CA TYR A 25 -8.51 5.04 2.44
C TYR A 25 -7.87 6.23 1.75
N VAL A 26 -6.95 6.90 2.44
CA VAL A 26 -6.18 8.04 1.92
C VAL A 26 -4.74 7.65 1.67
N ASN A 27 -4.27 7.93 0.47
CA ASN A 27 -2.87 7.80 0.12
C ASN A 27 -2.07 8.97 0.73
N LEU A 28 -1.20 8.66 1.69
CA LEU A 28 -0.37 9.64 2.40
C LEU A 28 0.92 9.90 1.59
N ASP A 29 0.85 10.78 0.61
CA ASP A 29 1.87 11.00 -0.41
C ASP A 29 2.74 12.24 -0.19
N HIS A 30 2.27 13.23 0.58
CA HIS A 30 3.01 14.47 0.88
C HIS A 30 4.10 14.29 1.96
N VAL A 31 4.19 13.11 2.59
CA VAL A 31 5.20 12.83 3.60
C VAL A 31 6.59 12.57 3.00
N SER A 32 7.62 12.83 3.81
CA SER A 32 9.02 12.64 3.40
C SER A 32 9.29 11.21 2.90
N PHE A 33 9.95 11.14 1.76
CA PHE A 33 10.40 9.88 1.20
C PHE A 33 11.45 9.21 2.09
N MET A 34 11.22 7.96 2.45
CA MET A 34 12.17 7.18 3.26
C MET A 34 12.98 6.22 2.38
N LYS A 35 14.28 6.47 2.32
CA LYS A 35 15.22 5.57 1.62
C LYS A 35 15.21 4.18 2.26
N ARG A 36 15.29 3.14 1.42
CA ARG A 36 15.39 1.74 1.86
C ARG A 36 14.23 1.29 2.76
N SER A 37 13.07 1.91 2.62
CA SER A 37 11.83 1.55 3.32
C SER A 37 10.93 0.66 2.44
N TYR A 38 9.78 0.28 2.97
CA TYR A 38 8.73 -0.42 2.24
C TYR A 38 8.14 0.37 1.06
N MET A 39 8.46 1.66 0.92
CA MET A 39 8.10 2.44 -0.28
C MET A 39 8.80 1.94 -1.53
N THR A 40 10.03 1.43 -1.42
CA THR A 40 10.84 1.04 -2.58
C THR A 40 11.25 -0.41 -2.61
N ARG A 41 10.97 -1.18 -1.57
CA ARG A 41 11.38 -2.59 -1.49
C ARG A 41 10.44 -3.42 -0.64
N ASN A 42 10.38 -4.68 -0.95
CA ASN A 42 9.72 -5.70 -0.15
C ASN A 42 10.42 -7.05 -0.36
N SER A 43 9.94 -8.10 0.26
CA SER A 43 10.43 -9.46 0.08
C SER A 43 9.29 -10.42 -0.25
N LEU A 44 9.59 -11.38 -1.10
CA LEU A 44 8.80 -12.58 -1.35
C LEU A 44 9.22 -13.69 -0.38
N LYS A 45 8.62 -14.89 -0.49
CA LYS A 45 9.05 -16.04 0.31
C LYS A 45 10.57 -16.26 0.20
N ASN A 46 11.14 -16.89 1.22
CA ASN A 46 12.61 -17.15 1.31
C ASN A 46 13.45 -15.88 1.26
N ASN A 47 12.90 -14.72 1.68
CA ASN A 47 13.57 -13.42 1.67
C ASN A 47 14.07 -12.97 0.29
N ILE A 48 13.43 -13.42 -0.79
CA ILE A 48 13.76 -12.97 -2.14
C ILE A 48 13.38 -11.49 -2.26
N PRO A 49 14.33 -10.58 -2.49
CA PRO A 49 14.04 -9.17 -2.52
C PRO A 49 13.36 -8.75 -3.83
N ILE A 50 12.37 -7.88 -3.71
CA ILE A 50 11.82 -7.09 -4.81
C ILE A 50 12.01 -5.61 -4.51
N SER A 51 12.35 -4.82 -5.51
CA SER A 51 12.56 -3.38 -5.32
C SER A 51 12.34 -2.60 -6.60
N ILE A 52 11.94 -1.35 -6.44
CA ILE A 52 11.85 -0.35 -7.49
C ILE A 52 12.95 0.71 -7.31
N PRO A 53 13.80 0.96 -8.30
CA PRO A 53 14.75 2.06 -8.25
C PRO A 53 14.06 3.40 -8.42
N VAL A 54 14.60 4.44 -7.80
CA VAL A 54 14.08 5.80 -7.87
C VAL A 54 15.17 6.80 -8.25
N LEU A 55 14.79 7.84 -8.97
CA LEU A 55 15.69 8.91 -9.39
C LEU A 55 15.90 9.90 -8.24
N ARG A 56 17.15 10.03 -7.79
CA ARG A 56 17.57 11.02 -6.78
C ARG A 56 16.65 11.07 -5.54
N GLY A 57 16.23 9.91 -5.04
CA GLY A 57 15.43 9.80 -3.81
C GLY A 57 16.12 10.51 -2.64
N SER A 58 15.42 11.41 -1.96
CA SER A 58 15.92 12.19 -0.83
C SER A 58 14.83 12.33 0.22
N GLN A 59 15.20 12.31 1.51
CA GLN A 59 14.28 12.58 2.62
C GLN A 59 13.75 14.02 2.65
N ASN A 60 14.39 14.94 1.86
CA ASN A 60 13.90 16.31 1.69
C ASN A 60 12.81 16.45 0.62
N LYS A 61 12.42 15.33 0.00
CA LYS A 61 11.34 15.26 -0.98
C LYS A 61 10.18 14.47 -0.42
N SER A 62 8.97 14.79 -0.82
CA SER A 62 7.79 13.98 -0.56
C SER A 62 7.76 12.73 -1.46
N CYS A 63 6.89 11.76 -1.14
CA CYS A 63 6.72 10.57 -1.97
C CYS A 63 6.20 10.90 -3.37
N GLU A 64 5.39 11.96 -3.51
CA GLU A 64 4.87 12.41 -4.79
C GLU A 64 5.93 13.08 -5.69
N GLU A 65 7.02 13.62 -5.10
CA GLU A 65 8.12 14.26 -5.84
C GLU A 65 9.23 13.28 -6.26
N VAL A 66 9.25 12.07 -5.71
CA VAL A 66 10.28 11.06 -6.02
C VAL A 66 9.83 10.19 -7.17
N ILE A 67 10.57 10.24 -8.26
CA ILE A 67 10.27 9.58 -9.53
C ILE A 67 10.84 8.16 -9.57
N THR A 68 10.07 7.22 -10.10
CA THR A 68 10.51 5.83 -10.32
C THR A 68 11.39 5.69 -11.56
N LEU A 69 12.20 4.65 -11.61
CA LEU A 69 12.94 4.20 -12.78
C LEU A 69 12.40 2.84 -13.23
N SER A 70 11.09 2.82 -13.54
CA SER A 70 10.31 1.63 -13.93
C SER A 70 10.28 1.44 -15.44
N ASP A 71 11.42 1.48 -16.10
CA ASP A 71 11.53 1.24 -17.53
C ASP A 71 11.18 -0.22 -17.92
N ARG A 72 11.11 -0.48 -19.23
CA ARG A 72 10.85 -1.84 -19.75
C ARG A 72 11.82 -2.89 -19.19
N LYS A 73 13.10 -2.54 -19.00
CA LYS A 73 14.11 -3.47 -18.49
C LYS A 73 13.82 -3.84 -17.04
N TRP A 74 13.36 -2.86 -16.27
CA TRP A 74 12.93 -3.13 -14.88
C TRP A 74 11.72 -4.06 -14.84
N PHE A 75 10.68 -3.79 -15.65
CA PHE A 75 9.51 -4.67 -15.72
C PHE A 75 9.87 -6.09 -16.18
N ASP A 76 10.73 -6.23 -17.19
CA ASP A 76 11.17 -7.54 -17.65
C ASP A 76 11.92 -8.31 -16.55
N LYS A 77 12.77 -7.64 -15.78
CA LYS A 77 13.47 -8.24 -14.65
C LYS A 77 12.50 -8.61 -13.53
N PHE A 78 11.56 -7.74 -13.20
CA PHE A 78 10.54 -8.00 -12.19
C PHE A 78 9.69 -9.21 -12.57
N TYR A 79 9.23 -9.31 -13.81
CA TYR A 79 8.46 -10.42 -14.33
C TYR A 79 9.23 -11.74 -14.28
N LYS A 80 10.49 -11.75 -14.74
CA LYS A 80 11.35 -12.93 -14.63
C LYS A 80 11.52 -13.39 -13.19
N THR A 81 11.60 -12.45 -12.25
CA THR A 81 11.69 -12.78 -10.82
C THR A 81 10.40 -13.46 -10.34
N LEU A 82 9.23 -12.94 -10.71
CA LEU A 82 7.94 -13.55 -10.37
C LEU A 82 7.77 -14.92 -11.04
N GLU A 83 8.04 -15.00 -12.34
CA GLU A 83 7.94 -16.26 -13.10
C GLU A 83 8.86 -17.35 -12.53
N PHE A 84 10.12 -17.02 -12.27
CA PHE A 84 11.09 -17.98 -11.74
C PHE A 84 10.64 -18.58 -10.41
N ASN A 85 10.02 -17.77 -9.54
CA ASN A 85 9.66 -18.19 -8.19
C ASN A 85 8.25 -18.77 -8.08
N TYR A 86 7.32 -18.37 -8.98
CA TYR A 86 5.88 -18.66 -8.81
C TYR A 86 5.18 -19.29 -10.01
N LYS A 87 5.85 -19.53 -11.14
CA LYS A 87 5.22 -20.13 -12.34
C LYS A 87 4.46 -21.42 -12.08
N LYS A 88 4.89 -22.19 -11.05
CA LYS A 88 4.26 -23.46 -10.67
C LYS A 88 3.15 -23.30 -9.62
N GLU A 89 2.97 -22.12 -9.07
CA GLU A 89 1.93 -21.86 -8.08
C GLU A 89 0.55 -21.77 -8.75
N PRO A 90 -0.52 -22.23 -8.08
CA PRO A 90 -1.83 -22.47 -8.70
C PRO A 90 -2.47 -21.21 -9.29
N HIS A 91 -2.22 -20.05 -8.70
CA HIS A 91 -2.87 -18.80 -9.10
C HIS A 91 -1.93 -17.85 -9.88
N PHE A 92 -0.74 -18.32 -10.29
CA PHE A 92 0.25 -17.48 -10.98
C PHE A 92 -0.32 -16.78 -12.22
N ASN A 93 -0.88 -17.54 -13.14
CA ASN A 93 -1.39 -16.99 -14.40
C ASN A 93 -2.53 -15.99 -14.17
N GLU A 94 -3.45 -16.30 -13.27
CA GLU A 94 -4.57 -15.43 -12.95
C GLU A 94 -4.11 -14.09 -12.37
N VAL A 95 -3.19 -14.11 -11.39
CA VAL A 95 -2.68 -12.90 -10.74
C VAL A 95 -1.83 -12.07 -11.72
N MET A 96 -1.04 -12.72 -12.58
CA MET A 96 -0.32 -12.00 -13.63
C MET A 96 -1.28 -11.28 -14.57
N GLU A 97 -2.34 -11.94 -15.04
CA GLU A 97 -3.32 -11.39 -15.97
C GLU A 97 -4.20 -10.30 -15.33
N LYS A 98 -4.68 -10.52 -14.10
CA LYS A 98 -5.68 -9.64 -13.46
C LYS A 98 -5.08 -8.53 -12.60
N VAL A 99 -3.85 -8.68 -12.12
CA VAL A 99 -3.21 -7.72 -11.22
C VAL A 99 -1.97 -7.08 -11.87
N ILE A 100 -0.99 -7.89 -12.27
CA ILE A 100 0.33 -7.39 -12.66
C ILE A 100 0.30 -6.73 -14.05
N GLU A 101 -0.30 -7.35 -15.06
CA GLU A 101 -0.37 -6.76 -16.40
C GLU A 101 -1.23 -5.49 -16.47
N PRO A 102 -2.44 -5.41 -15.84
CA PRO A 102 -3.21 -4.18 -15.81
C PRO A 102 -2.49 -3.05 -15.06
N TRP A 103 -1.80 -3.34 -13.95
CA TRP A 103 -1.00 -2.37 -13.21
C TRP A 103 0.14 -1.82 -14.09
N LYS A 104 0.95 -2.68 -14.70
CA LYS A 104 2.02 -2.28 -15.62
C LYS A 104 1.48 -1.42 -16.77
N LYS A 105 0.39 -1.87 -17.40
CA LYS A 105 -0.24 -1.13 -18.50
C LYS A 105 -0.64 0.28 -18.06
N HIS A 106 -1.20 0.43 -16.85
CA HIS A 106 -1.58 1.72 -16.30
C HIS A 106 -0.35 2.63 -16.13
N ILE A 107 0.75 2.12 -15.56
CA ILE A 107 2.01 2.88 -15.41
C ILE A 107 2.54 3.35 -16.78
N LEU A 108 2.62 2.45 -17.77
CA LEU A 108 3.16 2.78 -19.08
C LEU A 108 2.30 3.78 -19.85
N ILE A 109 0.97 3.71 -19.71
CA ILE A 109 0.06 4.69 -20.33
C ILE A 109 0.26 6.07 -19.71
N GLU A 110 0.39 6.15 -18.38
CA GLU A 110 0.61 7.40 -17.67
C GLU A 110 1.94 8.04 -18.07
N GLU A 111 3.02 7.25 -18.09
CA GLU A 111 4.35 7.70 -18.53
C GLU A 111 4.34 8.22 -19.99
N GLU A 112 3.62 7.54 -20.89
CA GLU A 112 3.49 7.95 -22.28
C GLU A 112 2.66 9.24 -22.40
N MET A 113 1.54 9.34 -21.69
CA MET A 113 0.62 10.50 -21.74
C MET A 113 1.30 11.79 -21.29
N PHE A 114 2.08 11.73 -20.22
CA PHE A 114 2.76 12.89 -19.65
C PHE A 114 4.22 13.02 -20.10
N ASN A 115 4.71 12.10 -20.92
CA ASN A 115 6.12 12.03 -21.36
C ASN A 115 7.09 12.17 -20.19
N ASN A 116 6.76 11.56 -19.06
CA ASN A 116 7.50 11.65 -17.80
C ASN A 116 7.28 10.38 -16.97
N PRO A 117 8.34 9.85 -16.30
CA PRO A 117 8.19 8.75 -15.36
C PRO A 117 7.28 9.12 -14.19
N VAL A 118 6.54 8.13 -13.69
CA VAL A 118 5.60 8.34 -12.59
C VAL A 118 6.29 8.48 -11.24
N SER A 119 5.63 9.15 -10.28
CA SER A 119 6.11 9.22 -8.90
C SER A 119 6.01 7.86 -8.20
N ILE A 120 6.83 7.67 -7.15
CA ILE A 120 6.77 6.45 -6.33
C ILE A 120 5.42 6.32 -5.63
N SER A 121 4.79 7.45 -5.29
CA SER A 121 3.43 7.47 -4.74
C SER A 121 2.42 6.90 -5.71
N PHE A 122 2.35 7.41 -6.93
CA PHE A 122 1.45 6.93 -7.97
C PHE A 122 1.70 5.45 -8.31
N PHE A 123 2.96 5.08 -8.47
CA PHE A 123 3.38 3.72 -8.78
C PHE A 123 2.88 2.69 -7.75
N ASN A 124 3.06 2.99 -6.48
CA ASN A 124 2.62 2.11 -5.39
C ASN A 124 1.11 2.14 -5.18
N PHE A 125 0.51 3.32 -5.22
CA PHE A 125 -0.94 3.47 -5.03
C PHE A 125 -1.73 2.70 -6.10
N THR A 126 -1.33 2.77 -7.36
CA THR A 126 -1.97 2.00 -8.43
C THR A 126 -1.82 0.49 -8.26
N ALA A 127 -0.69 0.01 -7.73
CA ALA A 127 -0.53 -1.40 -7.38
C ALA A 127 -1.49 -1.81 -6.25
N ILE A 128 -1.62 -0.98 -5.20
CA ILE A 128 -2.56 -1.20 -4.09
C ILE A 128 -3.99 -1.26 -4.63
N LEU A 129 -4.39 -0.32 -5.50
CA LEU A 129 -5.72 -0.30 -6.10
C LEU A 129 -6.03 -1.60 -6.88
N ARG A 130 -5.09 -2.08 -7.72
CA ARG A 130 -5.28 -3.32 -8.48
C ARG A 130 -5.45 -4.53 -7.59
N ILE A 131 -4.73 -4.59 -6.48
CA ILE A 131 -4.88 -5.69 -5.51
C ILE A 131 -6.22 -5.58 -4.79
N CYS A 132 -6.64 -4.37 -4.39
CA CYS A 132 -7.94 -4.15 -3.77
C CYS A 132 -9.09 -4.52 -4.71
N GLU A 133 -9.02 -4.16 -5.99
CA GLU A 133 -9.98 -4.58 -7.02
C GLU A 133 -10.02 -6.11 -7.14
N TYR A 134 -8.85 -6.75 -7.22
CA TYR A 134 -8.76 -8.21 -7.30
C TYR A 134 -9.34 -8.91 -6.07
N LEU A 135 -9.12 -8.39 -4.87
CA LEU A 135 -9.61 -8.94 -3.60
C LEU A 135 -11.03 -8.47 -3.22
N ASP A 136 -11.70 -7.69 -4.07
CA ASP A 136 -13.04 -7.14 -3.85
C ASP A 136 -13.15 -6.21 -2.62
N ILE A 137 -12.08 -5.54 -2.22
CA ILE A 137 -12.08 -4.54 -1.14
C ILE A 137 -12.84 -3.29 -1.60
N LYS A 138 -13.80 -2.82 -0.79
CA LYS A 138 -14.79 -1.79 -1.20
C LYS A 138 -14.56 -0.40 -0.62
N ALA A 139 -13.43 -0.13 0.01
CA ALA A 139 -13.11 1.19 0.51
C ALA A 139 -13.15 2.26 -0.60
N ARG A 140 -13.53 3.49 -0.24
CA ARG A 140 -13.40 4.66 -1.12
C ARG A 140 -11.94 5.10 -1.13
N PHE A 141 -11.29 5.07 -2.27
CA PHE A 141 -9.89 5.43 -2.41
C PHE A 141 -9.72 6.92 -2.72
N LEU A 142 -8.94 7.60 -1.90
CA LEU A 142 -8.59 9.01 -2.00
C LEU A 142 -7.12 9.10 -2.39
N PRO A 143 -6.79 9.50 -3.62
CA PRO A 143 -5.47 9.24 -4.22
C PRO A 143 -4.35 10.10 -3.64
N THR A 144 -4.67 11.20 -2.96
CA THR A 144 -3.68 12.11 -2.41
C THR A 144 -4.14 12.73 -1.10
N SER A 145 -3.17 13.05 -0.25
CA SER A 145 -3.29 13.91 0.93
C SER A 145 -2.59 15.25 0.73
N SER A 146 -1.98 15.45 -0.44
CA SER A 146 -1.27 16.69 -0.78
C SER A 146 -2.21 17.90 -0.79
N GLY A 147 -1.73 19.02 -0.24
CA GLY A 147 -2.49 20.27 -0.17
C GLY A 147 -3.59 20.32 0.89
N ILE A 148 -3.84 19.24 1.65
CA ILE A 148 -4.86 19.25 2.72
C ILE A 148 -4.34 19.93 3.98
N THR A 149 -3.06 19.69 4.32
CA THR A 149 -2.43 20.25 5.51
C THR A 149 -0.95 20.48 5.28
N GLU A 150 -0.40 21.52 5.91
CA GLU A 150 1.06 21.74 6.02
C GLU A 150 1.59 21.29 7.39
N ARG A 151 0.69 20.93 8.31
CA ARG A 151 1.04 20.43 9.64
C ARG A 151 1.58 19.01 9.55
N LYS A 152 2.44 18.65 10.47
CA LYS A 152 3.09 17.35 10.53
C LYS A 152 2.55 16.49 11.67
N LEU A 153 2.87 15.20 11.64
CA LEU A 153 2.52 14.25 12.70
C LEU A 153 1.01 14.20 12.99
N ASN A 154 0.63 14.15 14.26
CA ASN A 154 -0.74 13.95 14.72
C ASN A 154 -1.70 15.01 14.20
N GLU A 155 -1.31 16.28 14.25
CA GLU A 155 -2.15 17.39 13.80
C GLU A 155 -2.44 17.32 12.31
N GLY A 156 -1.44 16.95 11.49
CA GLY A 156 -1.64 16.77 10.06
C GLY A 156 -2.60 15.63 9.74
N LEU A 157 -2.51 14.50 10.46
CA LEU A 157 -3.46 13.39 10.31
C LEU A 157 -4.87 13.79 10.74
N GLN A 158 -5.01 14.53 11.87
CA GLN A 158 -6.31 15.05 12.32
C GLN A 158 -6.95 15.97 11.29
N ASP A 159 -6.16 16.83 10.62
CA ASP A 159 -6.64 17.69 9.54
C ASP A 159 -7.16 16.88 8.37
N ILE A 160 -6.42 15.84 7.95
CA ILE A 160 -6.86 14.96 6.85
C ILE A 160 -8.15 14.24 7.21
N VAL A 161 -8.27 13.68 8.42
CA VAL A 161 -9.49 13.01 8.89
C VAL A 161 -10.69 13.96 8.81
N LYS A 162 -10.54 15.18 9.34
CA LYS A 162 -11.59 16.21 9.34
C LYS A 162 -11.93 16.74 7.94
N HIS A 163 -10.92 16.88 7.07
CA HIS A 163 -11.12 17.32 5.68
C HIS A 163 -12.09 16.40 4.93
N PHE A 164 -11.98 15.08 5.17
CA PHE A 164 -12.86 14.10 4.55
C PHE A 164 -14.18 13.87 5.30
N GLY A 165 -14.46 14.67 6.34
CA GLY A 165 -15.71 14.59 7.11
C GLY A 165 -15.80 13.37 8.01
N GLU A 166 -14.67 12.75 8.32
CA GLU A 166 -14.57 11.57 9.17
C GLU A 166 -14.24 11.95 10.62
N ASN A 167 -14.58 11.08 11.54
CA ASN A 167 -14.26 11.22 12.97
C ASN A 167 -13.72 9.93 13.63
N HIS A 168 -13.43 8.92 12.82
CA HIS A 168 -12.88 7.65 13.30
C HIS A 168 -11.70 7.24 12.41
N TYR A 169 -10.49 7.39 12.97
CA TYR A 169 -9.23 7.06 12.31
C TYR A 169 -8.74 5.68 12.76
N VAL A 170 -8.38 4.85 11.80
CA VAL A 170 -7.79 3.51 12.05
C VAL A 170 -6.37 3.50 11.50
N ASN A 171 -5.40 3.09 12.32
CA ASN A 171 -4.01 2.94 11.91
C ASN A 171 -3.50 1.52 12.18
N ALA A 172 -2.38 1.14 11.57
CA ALA A 172 -1.73 -0.14 11.86
C ALA A 172 -1.16 -0.16 13.28
N ILE A 173 -1.15 -1.34 13.92
CA ILE A 173 -0.62 -1.54 15.29
C ILE A 173 0.82 -1.06 15.45
N GLY A 174 1.64 -1.13 14.41
CA GLY A 174 3.02 -0.63 14.41
C GLY A 174 3.14 0.88 14.63
N GLY A 175 2.06 1.64 14.43
CA GLY A 175 2.00 3.08 14.71
C GLY A 175 1.62 3.43 16.14
N GLN A 176 1.21 2.47 16.96
CA GLN A 176 0.64 2.73 18.30
C GLN A 176 1.56 3.57 19.20
N SER A 177 2.87 3.35 19.13
CA SER A 177 3.85 4.13 19.93
C SER A 177 4.06 5.56 19.44
N LEU A 178 3.55 5.92 18.26
CA LEU A 178 3.71 7.24 17.64
C LEU A 178 2.54 8.18 17.92
N TYR A 179 1.41 7.64 18.37
CA TYR A 179 0.16 8.38 18.49
C TYR A 179 -0.45 8.22 19.87
N ASN A 180 -0.90 9.34 20.47
CA ASN A 180 -1.64 9.35 21.72
C ASN A 180 -3.15 9.42 21.41
N LYS A 181 -3.94 8.47 21.90
CA LYS A 181 -5.40 8.46 21.71
C LYS A 181 -6.07 9.72 22.29
N GLU A 182 -5.58 10.23 23.43
CA GLU A 182 -6.10 11.43 24.08
C GLU A 182 -6.01 12.67 23.17
N ASP A 183 -4.91 12.82 22.41
CA ASP A 183 -4.73 13.94 21.48
C ASP A 183 -5.78 13.91 20.34
N PHE A 184 -6.14 12.71 19.88
CA PHE A 184 -7.18 12.53 18.87
C PHE A 184 -8.58 12.74 19.45
N GLU A 185 -8.85 12.26 20.67
CA GLU A 185 -10.11 12.49 21.38
C GLU A 185 -10.37 13.98 21.59
N LEU A 186 -9.38 14.75 22.04
CA LEU A 186 -9.47 16.21 22.18
C LEU A 186 -9.78 16.92 20.86
N ALA A 187 -9.35 16.32 19.73
CA ALA A 187 -9.69 16.81 18.40
C ALA A 187 -11.07 16.32 17.90
N GLY A 188 -11.80 15.51 18.68
CA GLY A 188 -13.09 14.91 18.32
C GLY A 188 -12.95 13.71 17.38
N ILE A 189 -11.82 13.01 17.42
CA ILE A 189 -11.53 11.86 16.55
C ILE A 189 -11.29 10.62 17.43
N THR A 190 -12.00 9.53 17.16
CA THR A 190 -11.71 8.22 17.75
C THR A 190 -10.53 7.61 17.01
N LEU A 191 -9.47 7.21 17.75
CA LEU A 191 -8.31 6.50 17.19
C LEU A 191 -8.32 5.04 17.63
N ASN A 192 -8.35 4.12 16.67
CA ASN A 192 -8.13 2.70 16.89
C ASN A 192 -6.90 2.21 16.10
N PHE A 193 -6.35 1.09 16.55
CA PHE A 193 -5.29 0.39 15.85
C PHE A 193 -5.80 -0.97 15.40
N ILE A 194 -5.48 -1.35 14.16
CA ILE A 194 -5.76 -2.68 13.67
C ILE A 194 -4.66 -3.63 14.11
N LYS A 195 -5.05 -4.70 14.77
CA LYS A 195 -4.17 -5.79 15.18
C LYS A 195 -4.60 -7.05 14.44
N MET A 196 -3.68 -7.60 13.66
CA MET A 196 -3.88 -8.81 12.90
C MET A 196 -3.99 -10.03 13.82
N ASP A 197 -5.02 -10.85 13.64
CA ASP A 197 -5.17 -12.14 14.28
C ASP A 197 -4.26 -13.19 13.64
N GLU A 198 -4.27 -14.41 14.18
CA GLU A 198 -3.58 -15.54 13.55
C GLU A 198 -4.20 -15.86 12.19
N LEU A 199 -3.39 -15.79 11.15
CA LEU A 199 -3.80 -16.08 9.80
C LEU A 199 -3.43 -17.52 9.40
N GLY A 200 -4.27 -18.14 8.57
CA GLY A 200 -3.99 -19.45 7.99
C GLY A 200 -3.00 -19.44 6.82
N VAL A 201 -1.97 -18.58 6.87
CA VAL A 201 -0.92 -18.44 5.85
C VAL A 201 0.47 -18.63 6.47
N ASP A 202 1.42 -19.13 5.69
CA ASP A 202 2.75 -19.49 6.23
C ASP A 202 3.52 -18.28 6.80
N ASN A 203 3.50 -17.16 6.09
CA ASN A 203 4.15 -15.92 6.51
C ASN A 203 3.33 -14.71 6.06
N PRO A 204 2.60 -14.06 6.97
CA PRO A 204 1.77 -12.91 6.63
C PRO A 204 2.56 -11.62 6.38
N TYR A 205 3.86 -11.58 6.69
CA TYR A 205 4.69 -10.36 6.63
C TYR A 205 5.47 -10.20 5.32
N VAL A 206 5.40 -11.17 4.42
CA VAL A 206 5.95 -11.03 3.05
C VAL A 206 5.04 -10.15 2.19
N SER A 207 5.53 -9.75 1.03
CA SER A 207 4.71 -9.08 0.02
C SER A 207 3.42 -9.86 -0.24
N ILE A 208 2.31 -9.16 -0.36
CA ILE A 208 1.01 -9.76 -0.72
C ILE A 208 1.08 -10.60 -1.99
N LEU A 209 1.99 -10.30 -2.92
CA LEU A 209 2.19 -11.08 -4.13
C LEU A 209 2.49 -12.55 -3.86
N ASP A 210 3.27 -12.85 -2.81
CA ASP A 210 3.53 -14.23 -2.41
C ASP A 210 2.23 -14.97 -2.09
N LEU A 211 1.35 -14.33 -1.33
CA LEU A 211 0.08 -14.94 -0.93
C LEU A 211 -0.88 -15.05 -2.11
N LEU A 212 -0.96 -14.03 -2.96
CA LEU A 212 -1.82 -14.03 -4.15
C LEU A 212 -1.49 -15.16 -5.12
N PHE A 213 -0.21 -15.48 -5.32
CA PHE A 213 0.19 -16.58 -6.20
C PHE A 213 -0.12 -17.96 -5.63
N ARG A 214 -0.10 -18.11 -4.29
CA ARG A 214 -0.15 -19.40 -3.60
C ARG A 214 -1.52 -19.78 -3.07
N TYR A 215 -2.33 -18.81 -2.70
CA TYR A 215 -3.62 -19.04 -2.05
C TYR A 215 -4.78 -18.58 -2.92
N ASP A 216 -5.89 -19.28 -2.79
CA ASP A 216 -7.15 -18.92 -3.47
C ASP A 216 -7.65 -17.53 -3.03
N LYS A 217 -8.23 -16.79 -3.97
CA LYS A 217 -8.77 -15.44 -3.75
C LYS A 217 -9.79 -15.40 -2.61
N GLU A 218 -10.77 -16.32 -2.61
CA GLU A 218 -11.82 -16.33 -1.59
C GLU A 218 -11.25 -16.72 -0.21
N TYR A 219 -10.25 -17.59 -0.18
CA TYR A 219 -9.51 -17.87 1.04
C TYR A 219 -8.80 -16.63 1.59
N LEU A 220 -8.10 -15.87 0.74
CA LEU A 220 -7.44 -14.62 1.17
C LEU A 220 -8.45 -13.58 1.64
N LYS A 221 -9.61 -13.46 1.01
CA LYS A 221 -10.69 -12.57 1.46
C LYS A 221 -11.19 -12.92 2.88
N GLN A 222 -11.22 -14.21 3.23
CA GLN A 222 -11.52 -14.61 4.61
C GLN A 222 -10.42 -14.17 5.58
N GLN A 223 -9.13 -14.27 5.18
CA GLN A 223 -8.02 -13.81 6.01
C GLN A 223 -8.02 -12.29 6.20
N LEU A 224 -8.49 -11.51 5.22
CA LEU A 224 -8.62 -10.05 5.34
C LEU A 224 -9.53 -9.60 6.47
N ASN A 225 -10.45 -10.42 6.93
CA ASN A 225 -11.39 -10.10 8.01
C ASN A 225 -10.92 -10.61 9.39
N LYS A 226 -9.71 -11.20 9.48
CA LYS A 226 -9.14 -11.70 10.73
C LYS A 226 -8.29 -10.65 11.43
N PHE A 227 -8.93 -9.74 12.10
CA PHE A 227 -8.30 -8.69 12.89
C PHE A 227 -9.22 -8.20 14.01
N GLU A 228 -8.65 -7.52 14.98
CA GLU A 228 -9.37 -6.74 16.00
C GLU A 228 -8.99 -5.26 15.91
N LEU A 229 -9.93 -4.37 16.26
CA LEU A 229 -9.68 -2.95 16.47
C LEU A 229 -9.52 -2.70 17.99
N ILE A 230 -8.37 -2.16 18.36
CA ILE A 230 -8.02 -1.90 19.76
C ILE A 230 -7.80 -0.42 20.03
#